data_0e382309ad8b8c4825325b60a0d3cede
#
_entry.id   0e382309ad8b8c4825325b60a0d3cede
#
_cell.length_a   1.000
_cell.length_b   1.000
_cell.length_c   1.000
_cell.angle_alpha   90.00
_cell.angle_beta   90.00
_cell.angle_gamma   90.00
#
_symmetry.space_group_name_H-M   'P 1'
#
loop_
_entity.id
_entity.type
_entity.pdbx_description
1 polymer ?
#
loop_
_entity_poly.entity_id
_entity_poly.type
_entity_poly.pdbx_seq_one_letter_code
_entity_poly.pdbx_strand_id
1 'polypeptide(L)'
;LIDPFGGLVGEWRQIVVFIAVASMALGAFAAIYQTNIKRLMAYSSIGHVGYALVGLAAGNEVGVRAVIVYMAIYLIMVIGIFACILTMRARGQMLENVSDLAGLARSQPLLALALGILMFSMAGIPPLAGFFGKLYVFLAAVEAGLFELAIIGLLASVISAFYYLRIIRIMYFDEPGEGFDMPLERELALVIGGTSVIMLFFFVNPSPLVAGAGVAAAALFP
;
A
#
# COMPACT_ATOMS: atom_id res chain seq x y z
N LEU A 1 12.59 -3.99 19.50
CA LEU A 1 11.66 -5.00 20.08
C LEU A 1 12.22 -6.42 19.93
N ILE A 2 12.62 -6.82 18.75
CA ILE A 2 13.01 -8.21 18.47
C ILE A 2 14.27 -8.60 19.25
N ASP A 3 15.39 -7.94 19.02
CA ASP A 3 16.66 -8.28 19.65
C ASP A 3 16.65 -8.02 21.19
N PRO A 4 16.39 -6.79 21.71
CA PRO A 4 16.48 -6.56 23.15
C PRO A 4 15.30 -7.17 23.97
N PHE A 5 14.16 -7.45 23.34
CA PHE A 5 12.95 -7.95 24.00
C PHE A 5 12.47 -9.30 23.43
N GLY A 6 13.34 -10.06 22.78
CA GLY A 6 13.00 -11.38 22.22
C GLY A 6 12.44 -12.35 23.26
N GLY A 7 12.96 -12.33 24.50
CA GLY A 7 12.43 -13.12 25.61
C GLY A 7 11.05 -12.70 26.13
N LEU A 8 10.55 -11.51 25.74
CA LEU A 8 9.28 -10.93 26.18
C LEU A 8 8.24 -10.86 25.06
N VAL A 9 8.34 -11.70 24.04
CA VAL A 9 7.42 -11.70 22.89
C VAL A 9 5.95 -11.77 23.33
N GLY A 10 5.63 -12.58 24.33
CA GLY A 10 4.28 -12.73 24.86
C GLY A 10 3.69 -11.43 25.41
N GLU A 11 4.53 -10.57 25.99
CA GLU A 11 4.11 -9.33 26.64
C GLU A 11 3.85 -8.22 25.60
N TRP A 12 4.82 -7.93 24.72
CA TRP A 12 4.66 -6.85 23.76
C TRP A 12 3.76 -7.22 22.56
N ARG A 13 3.62 -8.52 22.22
CA ARG A 13 2.77 -8.99 21.12
C ARG A 13 1.33 -8.53 21.26
N GLN A 14 0.74 -8.58 22.44
CA GLN A 14 -0.64 -8.17 22.69
C GLN A 14 -0.85 -6.69 22.34
N ILE A 15 0.11 -5.84 22.70
CA ILE A 15 0.08 -4.40 22.40
C ILE A 15 0.17 -4.19 20.87
N VAL A 16 1.09 -4.90 20.21
CA VAL A 16 1.26 -4.81 18.75
C VAL A 16 0.01 -5.29 18.02
N VAL A 17 -0.60 -6.41 18.45
CA VAL A 17 -1.87 -6.92 17.89
C VAL A 17 -2.98 -5.90 18.03
N PHE A 18 -3.13 -5.30 19.22
CA PHE A 18 -4.15 -4.26 19.44
C PHE A 18 -3.95 -3.06 18.51
N ILE A 19 -2.71 -2.53 18.41
CA ILE A 19 -2.39 -1.40 17.54
C ILE A 19 -2.59 -1.78 16.07
N ALA A 20 -2.22 -3.00 15.65
CA ALA A 20 -2.43 -3.48 14.29
C ALA A 20 -3.92 -3.49 13.91
N VAL A 21 -4.76 -4.09 14.75
CA VAL A 21 -6.21 -4.15 14.53
C VAL A 21 -6.83 -2.76 14.52
N ALA A 22 -6.49 -1.91 15.49
CA ALA A 22 -6.99 -0.54 15.56
C ALA A 22 -6.59 0.29 14.33
N SER A 23 -5.33 0.16 13.87
CA SER A 23 -4.82 0.85 12.68
C SER A 23 -5.51 0.37 11.41
N MET A 24 -5.67 -0.94 11.24
CA MET A 24 -6.36 -1.51 10.08
C MET A 24 -7.83 -1.09 10.05
N ALA A 25 -8.54 -1.15 11.17
CA ALA A 25 -9.93 -0.74 11.26
C ALA A 25 -10.09 0.76 11.00
N LEU A 26 -9.32 1.62 11.69
CA LEU A 26 -9.36 3.06 11.49
C LEU A 26 -9.03 3.43 10.04
N GLY A 27 -7.95 2.87 9.49
CA GLY A 27 -7.52 3.13 8.12
C GLY A 27 -8.57 2.71 7.09
N ALA A 28 -9.19 1.53 7.25
CA ALA A 28 -10.20 1.03 6.35
C ALA A 28 -11.48 1.88 6.37
N PHE A 29 -12.07 2.09 7.54
CA PHE A 29 -13.36 2.78 7.64
C PHE A 29 -13.27 4.30 7.45
N ALA A 30 -12.24 4.96 8.00
CA ALA A 30 -12.11 6.40 7.87
C ALA A 30 -11.80 6.84 6.44
N ALA A 31 -11.06 6.03 5.65
CA ALA A 31 -10.74 6.32 4.26
C ALA A 31 -11.98 6.30 3.35
N ILE A 32 -12.99 5.48 3.63
CA ILE A 32 -14.20 5.35 2.80
C ILE A 32 -14.91 6.69 2.62
N TYR A 33 -15.01 7.49 3.67
CA TYR A 33 -15.74 8.76 3.68
C TYR A 33 -14.93 9.95 3.17
N GLN A 34 -13.63 9.75 2.83
CA GLN A 34 -12.80 10.86 2.37
C GLN A 34 -13.11 11.24 0.92
N THR A 35 -13.25 12.55 0.71
CA THR A 35 -13.36 13.17 -0.62
C THR A 35 -12.03 13.78 -1.07
N ASN A 36 -11.19 14.21 -0.14
CA ASN A 36 -9.84 14.70 -0.41
C ASN A 36 -8.87 13.53 -0.57
N ILE A 37 -8.17 13.45 -1.72
CA ILE A 37 -7.29 12.33 -2.06
C ILE A 37 -6.10 12.22 -1.10
N LYS A 38 -5.51 13.32 -0.67
CA LYS A 38 -4.37 13.33 0.26
C LYS A 38 -4.79 12.77 1.63
N ARG A 39 -5.97 13.18 2.11
CA ARG A 39 -6.52 12.68 3.37
C ARG A 39 -6.91 11.20 3.26
N LEU A 40 -7.46 10.77 2.13
CA LEU A 40 -7.74 9.37 1.85
C LEU A 40 -6.45 8.55 1.93
N MET A 41 -5.38 9.00 1.27
CA MET A 41 -4.09 8.32 1.30
C MET A 41 -3.46 8.31 2.70
N ALA A 42 -3.67 9.36 3.51
CA ALA A 42 -3.20 9.38 4.91
C ALA A 42 -3.88 8.28 5.75
N TYR A 43 -5.21 8.13 5.66
CA TYR A 43 -5.91 7.03 6.35
C TYR A 43 -5.53 5.66 5.80
N SER A 44 -5.36 5.55 4.48
CA SER A 44 -4.80 4.36 3.85
C SER A 44 -3.44 3.99 4.46
N SER A 45 -2.56 4.97 4.66
CA SER A 45 -1.24 4.75 5.26
C SER A 45 -1.33 4.17 6.68
N ILE A 46 -2.28 4.64 7.49
CA ILE A 46 -2.53 4.08 8.83
C ILE A 46 -2.89 2.58 8.70
N GLY A 47 -3.76 2.22 7.76
CA GLY A 47 -4.11 0.82 7.50
C GLY A 47 -2.91 -0.02 7.07
N HIS A 48 -2.05 0.52 6.19
CA HIS A 48 -0.85 -0.18 5.71
C HIS A 48 0.19 -0.40 6.82
N VAL A 49 0.37 0.56 7.74
CA VAL A 49 1.16 0.35 8.95
C VAL A 49 0.55 -0.77 9.80
N GLY A 50 -0.78 -0.84 9.90
CA GLY A 50 -1.48 -1.95 10.55
C GLY A 50 -1.12 -3.31 9.97
N TYR A 51 -1.07 -3.45 8.63
CA TYR A 51 -0.63 -4.70 7.99
C TYR A 51 0.85 -5.03 8.26
N ALA A 52 1.73 -4.04 8.28
CA ALA A 52 3.12 -4.27 8.66
C ALA A 52 3.24 -4.79 10.10
N LEU A 53 2.43 -4.26 11.02
CA LEU A 53 2.37 -4.70 12.41
C LEU A 53 1.84 -6.15 12.55
N VAL A 54 1.02 -6.63 11.62
CA VAL A 54 0.63 -8.06 11.59
C VAL A 54 1.86 -8.96 11.44
N GLY A 55 2.77 -8.63 10.51
CA GLY A 55 4.03 -9.36 10.37
C GLY A 55 4.95 -9.23 11.60
N LEU A 56 5.02 -8.04 12.21
CA LEU A 56 5.80 -7.84 13.44
C LEU A 56 5.26 -8.66 14.61
N ALA A 57 3.93 -8.79 14.74
CA ALA A 57 3.29 -9.58 15.79
C ALA A 57 3.66 -11.06 15.77
N ALA A 58 4.11 -11.60 14.62
CA ALA A 58 4.64 -12.97 14.54
C ALA A 58 5.83 -13.17 15.48
N GLY A 59 6.66 -12.15 15.72
CA GLY A 59 7.73 -12.15 16.70
C GLY A 59 8.89 -13.09 16.35
N ASN A 60 9.08 -13.40 15.08
CA ASN A 60 10.09 -14.33 14.57
C ASN A 60 10.76 -13.78 13.29
N GLU A 61 11.79 -14.46 12.81
CA GLU A 61 12.53 -14.08 11.61
C GLU A 61 11.64 -13.98 10.36
N VAL A 62 10.70 -14.93 10.21
CA VAL A 62 9.76 -14.94 9.06
C VAL A 62 8.90 -13.69 9.05
N GLY A 63 8.39 -13.29 10.22
CA GLY A 63 7.60 -12.07 10.39
C GLY A 63 8.40 -10.81 10.07
N VAL A 64 9.63 -10.69 10.57
CA VAL A 64 10.50 -9.54 10.28
C VAL A 64 10.84 -9.46 8.80
N ARG A 65 11.18 -10.58 8.16
CA ARG A 65 11.39 -10.65 6.70
C ARG A 65 10.16 -10.15 5.94
N ALA A 66 8.97 -10.62 6.34
CA ALA A 66 7.71 -10.20 5.72
C ALA A 66 7.47 -8.70 5.86
N VAL A 67 7.75 -8.11 7.03
CA VAL A 67 7.66 -6.65 7.28
C VAL A 67 8.60 -5.88 6.36
N ILE A 68 9.86 -6.30 6.22
CA ILE A 68 10.85 -5.62 5.36
C ILE A 68 10.38 -5.63 3.91
N VAL A 69 9.96 -6.79 3.40
CA VAL A 69 9.43 -6.92 2.03
C VAL A 69 8.20 -6.01 1.85
N TYR A 70 7.27 -6.06 2.79
CA TYR A 70 6.05 -5.27 2.75
C TYR A 70 6.34 -3.76 2.72
N MET A 71 7.18 -3.27 3.62
CA MET A 71 7.51 -1.85 3.71
C MET A 71 8.28 -1.34 2.49
N ALA A 72 9.16 -2.16 1.91
CA ALA A 72 9.85 -1.81 0.66
C ALA A 72 8.86 -1.65 -0.51
N ILE A 73 7.93 -2.61 -0.68
CA ILE A 73 6.88 -2.53 -1.70
C ILE A 73 5.99 -1.31 -1.45
N TYR A 74 5.57 -1.10 -0.20
CA TYR A 74 4.71 0.01 0.19
C TYR A 74 5.35 1.37 -0.10
N LEU A 75 6.64 1.53 0.21
CA LEU A 75 7.38 2.77 -0.08
C LEU A 75 7.33 3.12 -1.57
N ILE A 76 7.58 2.15 -2.45
CA ILE A 76 7.54 2.37 -3.91
C ILE A 76 6.13 2.73 -4.37
N MET A 77 5.09 2.06 -3.87
CA MET A 77 3.69 2.39 -4.18
C MET A 77 3.35 3.82 -3.77
N VAL A 78 3.71 4.22 -2.57
CA VAL A 78 3.41 5.57 -2.04
C VAL A 78 4.11 6.65 -2.83
N ILE A 79 5.40 6.46 -3.17
CA ILE A 79 6.16 7.40 -4.02
C ILE A 79 5.43 7.59 -5.35
N GLY A 80 5.04 6.52 -6.03
CA GLY A 80 4.33 6.59 -7.31
C GLY A 80 2.98 7.30 -7.21
N ILE A 81 2.18 6.97 -6.18
CA ILE A 81 0.87 7.59 -5.97
C ILE A 81 1.00 9.08 -5.67
N PHE A 82 1.91 9.48 -4.77
CA PHE A 82 2.09 10.91 -4.49
C PHE A 82 2.70 11.65 -5.68
N ALA A 83 3.53 11.02 -6.49
CA ALA A 83 3.96 11.60 -7.76
C ALA A 83 2.76 11.86 -8.69
N CYS A 84 1.79 10.92 -8.80
CA CYS A 84 0.54 11.16 -9.54
C CYS A 84 -0.28 12.30 -8.92
N ILE A 85 -0.41 12.36 -7.58
CA ILE A 85 -1.16 13.42 -6.90
C ILE A 85 -0.54 14.80 -7.16
N LEU A 86 0.79 14.90 -7.22
CA LEU A 86 1.49 16.15 -7.53
C LEU A 86 1.21 16.68 -8.94
N THR A 87 0.81 15.80 -9.88
CA THR A 87 0.39 16.21 -11.24
C THR A 87 -1.04 16.73 -11.31
N MET A 88 -1.84 16.56 -10.25
CA MET A 88 -3.23 17.01 -10.20
C MET A 88 -3.30 18.53 -10.06
N ARG A 89 -3.02 19.24 -11.14
CA ARG A 89 -3.10 20.71 -11.22
C ARG A 89 -3.93 21.12 -12.42
N ALA A 90 -4.74 22.16 -12.24
CA ALA A 90 -5.44 22.83 -13.35
C ALA A 90 -5.23 24.33 -13.19
N ARG A 91 -4.80 24.98 -14.28
CA ARG A 91 -4.49 26.44 -14.29
C ARG A 91 -3.50 26.86 -13.18
N GLY A 92 -2.53 25.98 -12.88
CA GLY A 92 -1.51 26.20 -11.86
C GLY A 92 -1.98 25.98 -10.41
N GLN A 93 -3.25 25.64 -10.18
CA GLN A 93 -3.78 25.36 -8.85
C GLN A 93 -3.85 23.85 -8.60
N MET A 94 -3.51 23.43 -7.37
CA MET A 94 -3.62 22.03 -6.96
C MET A 94 -5.08 21.61 -6.82
N LEU A 95 -5.42 20.48 -7.43
CA LEU A 95 -6.68 19.78 -7.25
C LEU A 95 -6.49 18.66 -6.22
N GLU A 96 -7.43 18.52 -5.31
CA GLU A 96 -7.26 17.59 -4.18
C GLU A 96 -8.46 16.67 -3.97
N ASN A 97 -9.53 16.81 -4.75
CA ASN A 97 -10.69 15.96 -4.59
C ASN A 97 -10.56 14.69 -5.44
N VAL A 98 -11.09 13.60 -4.92
CA VAL A 98 -11.17 12.34 -5.65
C VAL A 98 -12.00 12.50 -6.94
N SER A 99 -13.03 13.37 -6.91
CA SER A 99 -13.85 13.71 -8.08
C SER A 99 -13.08 14.40 -9.21
N ASP A 100 -11.96 15.07 -8.89
CA ASP A 100 -11.13 15.75 -9.88
C ASP A 100 -10.41 14.76 -10.82
N LEU A 101 -10.37 13.47 -10.44
CA LEU A 101 -9.88 12.37 -11.28
C LEU A 101 -10.89 11.87 -12.32
N ALA A 102 -12.13 12.44 -12.37
CA ALA A 102 -13.17 11.95 -13.24
C ALA A 102 -12.74 11.97 -14.72
N GLY A 103 -12.92 10.82 -15.39
CA GLY A 103 -12.60 10.66 -16.80
C GLY A 103 -11.12 10.80 -17.17
N LEU A 104 -10.20 10.70 -16.21
CA LEU A 104 -8.75 10.83 -16.44
C LEU A 104 -8.27 9.89 -17.55
N ALA A 105 -8.87 8.71 -17.67
CA ALA A 105 -8.52 7.75 -18.71
C ALA A 105 -8.78 8.25 -20.14
N ARG A 106 -9.69 9.20 -20.33
CA ARG A 106 -9.96 9.82 -21.64
C ARG A 106 -9.02 11.00 -21.92
N SER A 107 -8.70 11.80 -20.92
CA SER A 107 -7.84 12.99 -21.06
C SER A 107 -6.34 12.66 -21.03
N GLN A 108 -5.93 11.80 -20.12
CA GLN A 108 -4.52 11.42 -19.88
C GLN A 108 -4.40 9.90 -19.62
N PRO A 109 -4.53 9.05 -20.65
CA PRO A 109 -4.63 7.60 -20.50
C PRO A 109 -3.41 6.95 -19.84
N LEU A 110 -2.19 7.44 -20.09
CA LEU A 110 -0.98 6.89 -19.48
C LEU A 110 -0.91 7.18 -17.98
N LEU A 111 -1.31 8.39 -17.55
CA LEU A 111 -1.37 8.73 -16.13
C LEU A 111 -2.46 7.91 -15.41
N ALA A 112 -3.62 7.77 -16.04
CA ALA A 112 -4.70 6.93 -15.52
C ALA A 112 -4.29 5.46 -15.40
N LEU A 113 -3.57 4.92 -16.39
CA LEU A 113 -3.04 3.55 -16.34
C LEU A 113 -2.05 3.37 -15.19
N ALA A 114 -1.09 4.29 -15.05
CA ALA A 114 -0.10 4.24 -13.99
C ALA A 114 -0.75 4.31 -12.61
N LEU A 115 -1.64 5.29 -12.38
CA LEU A 115 -2.36 5.41 -11.12
C LEU A 115 -3.27 4.20 -10.87
N GLY A 116 -3.90 3.64 -11.91
CA GLY A 116 -4.70 2.42 -11.84
C GLY A 116 -3.89 1.22 -11.36
N ILE A 117 -2.69 0.99 -11.93
CA ILE A 117 -1.76 -0.07 -11.50
C ILE A 117 -1.41 0.11 -10.01
N LEU A 118 -1.08 1.33 -9.59
CA LEU A 118 -0.73 1.62 -8.21
C LEU A 118 -1.92 1.41 -7.26
N MET A 119 -3.13 1.83 -7.64
CA MET A 119 -4.36 1.61 -6.84
C MET A 119 -4.72 0.12 -6.74
N PHE A 120 -4.63 -0.65 -7.83
CA PHE A 120 -4.81 -2.10 -7.78
C PHE A 120 -3.76 -2.78 -6.90
N SER A 121 -2.51 -2.31 -6.95
CA SER A 121 -1.44 -2.82 -6.09
C SER A 121 -1.72 -2.53 -4.61
N MET A 122 -2.17 -1.32 -4.26
CA MET A 122 -2.58 -0.95 -2.88
C MET A 122 -3.77 -1.80 -2.40
N ALA A 123 -4.74 -2.07 -3.27
CA ALA A 123 -5.84 -2.99 -2.98
C ALA A 123 -5.35 -4.42 -2.68
N GLY A 124 -4.20 -4.82 -3.23
CA GLY A 124 -3.63 -6.16 -3.08
C GLY A 124 -4.19 -7.14 -4.10
N ILE A 125 -4.40 -6.69 -5.35
CA ILE A 125 -4.91 -7.53 -6.43
C ILE A 125 -3.74 -8.22 -7.15
N PRO A 126 -3.78 -9.57 -7.30
CA PRO A 126 -2.77 -10.29 -8.08
C PRO A 126 -2.80 -9.82 -9.55
N PRO A 127 -1.65 -9.85 -10.26
CA PRO A 127 -0.32 -10.29 -9.85
C PRO A 127 0.58 -9.16 -9.32
N LEU A 128 0.03 -8.04 -8.88
CA LEU A 128 0.77 -6.83 -8.52
C LEU A 128 1.55 -7.00 -7.19
N ALA A 129 2.61 -6.20 -7.03
CA ALA A 129 3.52 -6.31 -5.90
C ALA A 129 2.83 -6.21 -4.52
N GLY A 130 1.83 -5.35 -4.38
CA GLY A 130 1.09 -5.17 -3.12
C GLY A 130 0.37 -6.42 -2.63
N PHE A 131 -0.07 -7.30 -3.55
CA PHE A 131 -0.59 -8.61 -3.19
C PHE A 131 0.46 -9.46 -2.48
N PHE A 132 1.67 -9.55 -3.01
CA PHE A 132 2.76 -10.34 -2.41
C PHE A 132 3.16 -9.78 -1.05
N GLY A 133 3.22 -8.45 -0.91
CA GLY A 133 3.49 -7.82 0.39
C GLY A 133 2.49 -8.27 1.46
N LYS A 134 1.18 -8.15 1.18
CA LYS A 134 0.11 -8.61 2.09
C LYS A 134 0.17 -10.11 2.34
N LEU A 135 0.41 -10.90 1.30
CA LEU A 135 0.51 -12.35 1.40
C LEU A 135 1.60 -12.76 2.40
N TYR A 136 2.80 -12.19 2.31
CA TYR A 136 3.89 -12.54 3.20
C TYR A 136 3.58 -12.21 4.67
N VAL A 137 3.01 -11.04 4.98
CA VAL A 137 2.71 -10.68 6.38
C VAL A 137 1.59 -11.54 6.95
N PHE A 138 0.58 -11.90 6.15
CA PHE A 138 -0.49 -12.78 6.62
C PHE A 138 -0.02 -14.23 6.78
N LEU A 139 0.81 -14.76 5.87
CA LEU A 139 1.41 -16.06 6.03
C LEU A 139 2.27 -16.15 7.30
N ALA A 140 3.10 -15.13 7.57
CA ALA A 140 3.89 -15.07 8.78
C ALA A 140 3.02 -15.09 10.06
N ALA A 141 1.87 -14.39 10.05
CA ALA A 141 0.92 -14.43 11.16
C ALA A 141 0.28 -15.83 11.33
N VAL A 142 -0.10 -16.48 10.23
CA VAL A 142 -0.66 -17.85 10.24
C VAL A 142 0.37 -18.86 10.75
N GLU A 143 1.61 -18.80 10.30
CA GLU A 143 2.72 -19.65 10.77
C GLU A 143 3.01 -19.45 12.27
N ALA A 144 2.79 -18.23 12.79
CA ALA A 144 2.93 -17.91 14.21
C ALA A 144 1.67 -18.28 15.04
N GLY A 145 0.64 -18.89 14.44
CA GLY A 145 -0.61 -19.27 15.12
C GLY A 145 -1.57 -18.11 15.37
N LEU A 146 -1.35 -16.91 14.76
CA LEU A 146 -2.17 -15.71 14.94
C LEU A 146 -3.32 -15.67 13.91
N PHE A 147 -4.14 -16.71 13.86
CA PHE A 147 -5.19 -16.87 12.85
C PHE A 147 -6.23 -15.76 12.89
N GLU A 148 -6.68 -15.36 14.10
CA GLU A 148 -7.67 -14.28 14.23
C GLU A 148 -7.13 -12.96 13.68
N LEU A 149 -5.86 -12.64 13.94
CA LEU A 149 -5.23 -11.43 13.44
C LEU A 149 -5.12 -11.45 11.91
N ALA A 150 -4.78 -12.60 11.32
CA ALA A 150 -4.72 -12.75 9.87
C ALA A 150 -6.12 -12.59 9.23
N ILE A 151 -7.17 -13.16 9.83
CA ILE A 151 -8.56 -13.05 9.35
C ILE A 151 -9.02 -11.59 9.43
N ILE A 152 -8.81 -10.91 10.55
CA ILE A 152 -9.16 -9.49 10.72
C ILE A 152 -8.42 -8.63 9.67
N GLY A 153 -7.14 -8.90 9.44
CA GLY A 153 -6.34 -8.21 8.43
C GLY A 153 -6.85 -8.41 7.01
N LEU A 154 -7.22 -9.64 6.65
CA LEU A 154 -7.83 -9.93 5.35
C LEU A 154 -9.16 -9.20 5.17
N LEU A 155 -10.04 -9.22 6.16
CA LEU A 155 -11.31 -8.49 6.12
C LEU A 155 -11.08 -6.97 5.97
N ALA A 156 -10.17 -6.39 6.74
CA ALA A 156 -9.80 -4.98 6.62
C ALA A 156 -9.23 -4.65 5.22
N SER A 157 -8.47 -5.58 4.62
CA SER A 157 -7.94 -5.43 3.26
C SER A 157 -9.06 -5.41 2.21
N VAL A 158 -10.07 -6.27 2.34
CA VAL A 158 -11.24 -6.28 1.45
C VAL A 158 -12.03 -4.98 1.58
N ILE A 159 -12.26 -4.50 2.81
CA ILE A 159 -12.92 -3.20 3.03
C ILE A 159 -12.10 -2.07 2.39
N SER A 160 -10.78 -2.08 2.55
CA SER A 160 -9.88 -1.08 1.97
C SER A 160 -9.88 -1.10 0.45
N ALA A 161 -10.06 -2.24 -0.19
CA ALA A 161 -10.15 -2.35 -1.64
C ALA A 161 -11.28 -1.47 -2.22
N PHE A 162 -12.37 -1.25 -1.46
CA PHE A 162 -13.50 -0.44 -1.91
C PHE A 162 -13.10 0.98 -2.33
N TYR A 163 -12.33 1.70 -1.52
CA TYR A 163 -11.98 3.08 -1.88
C TYR A 163 -10.91 3.17 -2.97
N TYR A 164 -10.03 2.20 -3.12
CA TYR A 164 -9.11 2.15 -4.26
C TYR A 164 -9.85 1.87 -5.57
N LEU A 165 -10.80 0.92 -5.55
CA LEU A 165 -11.64 0.62 -6.70
C LEU A 165 -12.58 1.80 -7.04
N ARG A 166 -13.06 2.55 -6.03
CA ARG A 166 -13.82 3.79 -6.25
C ARG A 166 -13.01 4.82 -7.04
N ILE A 167 -11.71 5.02 -6.71
CA ILE A 167 -10.84 5.92 -7.47
C ILE A 167 -10.72 5.44 -8.91
N ILE A 168 -10.45 4.15 -9.14
CA ILE A 168 -10.35 3.56 -10.47
C ILE A 168 -11.65 3.74 -11.25
N ARG A 169 -12.80 3.49 -10.62
CA ARG A 169 -14.10 3.70 -11.25
C ARG A 169 -14.26 5.14 -11.72
N ILE A 170 -13.95 6.11 -10.88
CA ILE A 170 -14.07 7.55 -11.20
C ILE A 170 -13.16 7.91 -12.40
N MET A 171 -11.92 7.41 -12.42
CA MET A 171 -10.97 7.68 -13.51
C MET A 171 -11.42 7.12 -14.87
N TYR A 172 -12.03 5.95 -14.88
CA TYR A 172 -12.30 5.23 -16.13
C TYR A 172 -13.73 5.35 -16.63
N PHE A 173 -14.71 5.57 -15.74
CA PHE A 173 -16.13 5.47 -16.09
C PHE A 173 -16.92 6.77 -15.93
N ASP A 174 -16.46 7.74 -15.13
CA ASP A 174 -17.16 8.99 -14.96
C ASP A 174 -16.84 9.96 -16.13
N GLU A 175 -17.70 10.96 -16.36
CA GLU A 175 -17.49 11.99 -17.39
C GLU A 175 -16.25 12.83 -17.06
N PRO A 176 -15.42 13.21 -18.08
CA PRO A 176 -14.23 14.01 -17.86
C PRO A 176 -14.54 15.37 -17.24
N GLY A 177 -13.81 15.70 -16.16
CA GLY A 177 -13.78 17.04 -15.59
C GLY A 177 -12.81 17.98 -16.30
N GLU A 178 -12.34 19.03 -15.61
CA GLU A 178 -11.22 19.86 -16.11
C GLU A 178 -9.97 18.99 -16.22
N GLY A 179 -9.32 18.99 -17.38
CA GLY A 179 -8.08 18.26 -17.59
C GLY A 179 -6.93 18.85 -16.75
N PHE A 180 -5.95 18.03 -16.38
CA PHE A 180 -4.76 18.51 -15.67
C PHE A 180 -3.80 19.24 -16.61
N ASP A 181 -3.01 20.14 -16.03
CA ASP A 181 -2.00 20.92 -16.76
C ASP A 181 -0.99 19.98 -17.46
N MET A 182 -0.63 20.34 -18.68
CA MET A 182 0.32 19.60 -19.53
C MET A 182 1.40 20.57 -20.07
N PRO A 183 2.60 20.09 -20.36
CA PRO A 183 3.12 18.73 -20.24
C PRO A 183 3.49 18.36 -18.80
N LEU A 184 3.50 17.05 -18.51
CA LEU A 184 4.03 16.55 -17.23
C LEU A 184 5.53 16.83 -17.11
N GLU A 185 5.97 17.22 -15.93
CA GLU A 185 7.40 17.33 -15.61
C GLU A 185 8.10 15.98 -15.81
N ARG A 186 9.26 16.00 -16.46
CA ARG A 186 9.98 14.75 -16.81
C ARG A 186 10.32 13.90 -15.60
N GLU A 187 10.69 14.52 -14.51
CA GLU A 187 11.05 13.86 -13.24
C GLU A 187 9.85 13.10 -12.69
N LEU A 188 8.67 13.72 -12.64
CA LEU A 188 7.44 13.08 -12.19
C LEU A 188 7.05 11.94 -13.12
N ALA A 189 7.15 12.13 -14.44
CA ALA A 189 6.83 11.09 -15.42
C ALA A 189 7.74 9.85 -15.25
N LEU A 190 9.04 10.05 -14.99
CA LEU A 190 9.98 8.96 -14.74
C LEU A 190 9.66 8.22 -13.43
N VAL A 191 9.35 8.94 -12.35
CA VAL A 191 8.97 8.34 -11.06
C VAL A 191 7.68 7.54 -11.20
N ILE A 192 6.65 8.11 -11.83
CA ILE A 192 5.35 7.46 -12.05
C ILE A 192 5.53 6.20 -12.91
N GLY A 193 6.23 6.31 -14.03
CA GLY A 193 6.49 5.18 -14.93
C GLY A 193 7.31 4.09 -14.26
N GLY A 194 8.43 4.46 -13.62
CA GLY A 194 9.33 3.53 -12.94
C GLY A 194 8.64 2.75 -11.81
N THR A 195 7.91 3.44 -10.94
CA THR A 195 7.17 2.79 -9.83
C THR A 195 6.07 1.88 -10.36
N SER A 196 5.33 2.29 -11.39
CA SER A 196 4.27 1.46 -12.00
C SER A 196 4.84 0.20 -12.64
N VAL A 197 5.96 0.30 -13.37
CA VAL A 197 6.65 -0.85 -13.97
C VAL A 197 7.14 -1.81 -12.89
N ILE A 198 7.77 -1.31 -11.83
CA ILE A 198 8.21 -2.15 -10.71
C ILE A 198 7.02 -2.89 -10.09
N MET A 199 5.91 -2.19 -9.82
CA MET A 199 4.71 -2.82 -9.24
C MET A 199 4.08 -3.86 -10.14
N LEU A 200 4.06 -3.62 -11.46
CA LEU A 200 3.47 -4.52 -12.44
C LEU A 200 4.31 -5.79 -12.64
N PHE A 201 5.64 -5.67 -12.69
CA PHE A 201 6.55 -6.78 -13.02
C PHE A 201 7.22 -7.43 -11.81
N PHE A 202 6.88 -7.03 -10.59
CA PHE A 202 7.45 -7.61 -9.36
C PHE A 202 7.31 -9.13 -9.31
N PHE A 203 6.19 -9.66 -9.79
CA PHE A 203 5.91 -11.11 -9.78
C PHE A 203 6.88 -11.93 -10.64
N VAL A 204 7.54 -11.31 -11.62
CA VAL A 204 8.50 -12.00 -12.51
C VAL A 204 9.76 -12.36 -11.74
N ASN A 205 10.25 -11.48 -10.88
CA ASN A 205 11.46 -11.74 -10.10
C ASN A 205 11.43 -11.05 -8.72
N PRO A 206 10.69 -11.60 -7.73
CA PRO A 206 10.66 -11.09 -6.36
C PRO A 206 11.94 -11.42 -5.56
N SER A 207 12.74 -12.38 -6.07
CA SER A 207 13.87 -12.98 -5.34
C SER A 207 14.88 -11.98 -4.77
N PRO A 208 15.31 -10.91 -5.50
CA PRO A 208 16.32 -9.99 -4.96
C PRO A 208 15.84 -9.29 -3.69
N LEU A 209 14.57 -8.84 -3.67
CA LEU A 209 14.00 -8.19 -2.49
C LEU A 209 13.80 -9.19 -1.35
N VAL A 210 13.23 -10.36 -1.64
CA VAL A 210 12.93 -11.38 -0.63
C VAL A 210 14.21 -11.95 0.00
N ALA A 211 15.24 -12.22 -0.82
CA ALA A 211 16.54 -12.69 -0.32
C ALA A 211 17.24 -11.64 0.52
N GLY A 212 17.30 -10.38 0.07
CA GLY A 212 17.87 -9.27 0.83
C GLY A 212 17.15 -9.05 2.16
N ALA A 213 15.82 -9.12 2.17
CA ALA A 213 15.03 -9.04 3.38
C ALA A 213 15.31 -10.22 4.34
N GLY A 214 15.55 -11.42 3.80
CA GLY A 214 15.94 -12.58 4.60
C GLY A 214 17.29 -12.39 5.32
N VAL A 215 18.31 -11.91 4.60
CA VAL A 215 19.61 -11.60 5.20
C VAL A 215 19.49 -10.53 6.27
N ALA A 216 18.72 -9.47 6.03
CA ALA A 216 18.49 -8.40 6.99
C ALA A 216 17.71 -8.88 8.23
N ALA A 217 16.72 -9.76 8.04
CA ALA A 217 15.96 -10.34 9.16
C ALA A 217 16.84 -11.25 10.00
N ALA A 218 17.62 -12.15 9.39
CA ALA A 218 18.50 -13.08 10.10
C ALA A 218 19.53 -12.37 11.00
N ALA A 219 19.97 -11.17 10.62
CA ALA A 219 20.90 -10.36 11.45
C ALA A 219 20.30 -9.89 12.80
N LEU A 220 18.97 -9.97 12.97
CA LEU A 220 18.26 -9.60 14.20
C LEU A 220 17.96 -10.82 15.10
N PHE A 221 18.30 -12.02 14.64
CA PHE A 221 18.10 -13.28 15.38
C PHE A 221 19.42 -14.05 15.40
N PRO A 222 20.32 -13.70 16.34
CA PRO A 222 21.64 -14.32 16.48
C PRO A 222 21.57 -15.79 16.94
#